data_24107e8b1f7499183947dd25064a2a62
#
_entry.id   24107e8b1f7499183947dd25064a2a62
#
_cell.length_a   1.000
_cell.length_b   1.000
_cell.length_c   1.000
_cell.angle_alpha   90.00
_cell.angle_beta   90.00
_cell.angle_gamma   90.00
#
_symmetry.space_group_name_H-M   'P 1'
#
loop_
_entity.id
_entity.type
_entity.pdbx_description
1 polymer ?
#
loop_
_entity_poly.entity_id
_entity_poly.type
_entity_poly.pdbx_seq_one_letter_code
_entity_poly.pdbx_strand_id
1 'polypeptide(L)'
;MPDMLVRLYALPDHHKPLKGGYVVRRAAAYDKTAILHWIGQSLSAQWASEADVAFSRQPISCFVALHQEILVGFSCYEATCRGYFGPGGVLEAHRGQGLGTVLLLECLRSMKEMGYAYAIIGGVGPKEFYAKAVGAIEIPDSTPGIYTPPLGA
;
A
#
# COMPACT_ATOMS: atom_id res chain seq x y z
N MET A 1 -13.87 -9.87 -3.09
CA MET A 1 -12.41 -9.81 -2.84
C MET A 1 -12.17 -9.99 -1.34
N PRO A 2 -11.52 -11.08 -0.96
CA PRO A 2 -11.26 -11.37 0.45
C PRO A 2 -10.15 -10.51 1.02
N ASP A 3 -10.01 -10.53 2.34
CA ASP A 3 -8.84 -10.01 3.03
C ASP A 3 -7.79 -11.11 3.14
N MET A 4 -6.54 -10.71 3.27
CA MET A 4 -5.42 -11.64 3.50
C MET A 4 -4.66 -11.27 4.76
N LEU A 5 -4.11 -12.28 5.42
CA LEU A 5 -3.33 -12.13 6.63
C LEU A 5 -1.84 -12.27 6.32
N VAL A 6 -1.05 -11.34 6.84
CA VAL A 6 0.42 -11.38 6.72
C VAL A 6 1.04 -11.58 8.09
N ARG A 7 1.97 -12.51 8.18
CA ARG A 7 2.79 -12.71 9.38
C ARG A 7 3.99 -11.77 9.31
N LEU A 8 3.97 -10.68 10.06
CA LEU A 8 5.03 -9.67 9.99
C LEU A 8 6.37 -10.16 10.52
N TYR A 9 6.35 -11.19 11.37
CA TYR A 9 7.58 -11.83 11.88
C TYR A 9 8.27 -12.74 10.85
N ALA A 10 7.63 -12.98 9.70
CA ALA A 10 8.15 -13.84 8.64
C ALA A 10 8.32 -13.09 7.30
N LEU A 11 8.52 -11.77 7.36
CA LEU A 11 8.76 -10.97 6.16
C LEU A 11 10.13 -11.31 5.55
N PRO A 12 10.27 -11.24 4.21
CA PRO A 12 11.58 -11.35 3.57
C PRO A 12 12.53 -10.27 4.07
N ASP A 13 13.80 -10.63 4.27
CA ASP A 13 14.82 -9.67 4.71
C ASP A 13 15.17 -8.65 3.64
N HIS A 14 15.06 -9.05 2.37
CA HIS A 14 15.49 -8.26 1.23
C HIS A 14 14.48 -8.28 0.10
N HIS A 15 14.54 -7.27 -0.74
CA HIS A 15 13.90 -7.24 -2.04
C HIS A 15 14.96 -6.99 -3.10
N LYS A 16 14.63 -7.23 -4.37
CA LYS A 16 15.54 -6.91 -5.47
C LYS A 16 15.75 -5.40 -5.53
N PRO A 17 16.98 -4.90 -5.76
CA PRO A 17 17.23 -3.46 -5.92
C PRO A 17 16.41 -2.89 -7.08
N LEU A 18 15.88 -1.70 -6.88
CA LEU A 18 15.23 -0.96 -7.95
C LEU A 18 16.28 -0.42 -8.93
N LYS A 19 15.94 -0.44 -10.23
CA LYS A 19 16.83 -0.01 -11.31
C LYS A 19 16.12 1.04 -12.15
N GLY A 20 16.84 1.67 -13.07
CA GLY A 20 16.26 2.56 -14.06
C GLY A 20 15.73 3.88 -13.51
N GLY A 21 16.32 4.38 -12.43
CA GLY A 21 15.91 5.66 -11.86
C GLY A 21 14.65 5.62 -11.00
N TYR A 22 14.20 4.41 -10.62
CA TYR A 22 13.07 4.26 -9.68
C TYR A 22 13.52 4.40 -8.24
N VAL A 23 12.73 5.15 -7.46
CA VAL A 23 12.94 5.38 -6.04
C VAL A 23 11.64 5.18 -5.30
N VAL A 24 11.70 4.56 -4.12
CA VAL A 24 10.57 4.47 -3.20
C VAL A 24 10.99 5.19 -1.91
N ARG A 25 10.16 6.11 -1.46
CA ARG A 25 10.40 6.84 -0.21
C ARG A 25 9.09 7.12 0.51
N ARG A 26 9.19 7.43 1.80
CA ARG A 26 8.03 7.89 2.57
C ARG A 26 7.61 9.27 2.04
N ALA A 27 6.29 9.49 1.98
CA ALA A 27 5.75 10.79 1.61
C ALA A 27 6.10 11.83 2.66
N ALA A 28 6.39 13.05 2.21
CA ALA A 28 6.60 14.19 3.10
C ALA A 28 5.28 14.96 3.28
N ALA A 29 5.15 15.66 4.40
CA ALA A 29 3.92 16.40 4.72
C ALA A 29 3.55 17.42 3.62
N TYR A 30 4.55 18.08 3.05
CA TYR A 30 4.34 19.10 2.03
C TYR A 30 4.03 18.51 0.64
N ASP A 31 4.07 17.19 0.49
CA ASP A 31 3.71 16.51 -0.76
C ASP A 31 2.23 16.10 -0.79
N LYS A 32 1.49 16.28 0.31
CA LYS A 32 0.12 15.77 0.48
C LYS A 32 -0.80 16.12 -0.69
N THR A 33 -0.94 17.40 -1.00
CA THR A 33 -1.87 17.85 -2.03
C THR A 33 -1.53 17.24 -3.40
N ALA A 34 -0.26 17.24 -3.77
CA ALA A 34 0.19 16.68 -5.04
C ALA A 34 -0.08 15.17 -5.12
N ILE A 35 0.23 14.44 -4.04
CA ILE A 35 0.04 12.99 -3.99
C ILE A 35 -1.44 12.64 -4.07
N LEU A 36 -2.30 13.28 -3.28
CA LEU A 36 -3.73 13.00 -3.27
C LEU A 36 -4.38 13.33 -4.62
N HIS A 37 -3.99 14.45 -5.23
CA HIS A 37 -4.47 14.79 -6.57
C HIS A 37 -4.08 13.72 -7.58
N TRP A 38 -2.83 13.30 -7.56
CA TRP A 38 -2.33 12.26 -8.47
C TRP A 38 -3.09 10.94 -8.29
N ILE A 39 -3.32 10.50 -7.05
CA ILE A 39 -4.07 9.26 -6.78
C ILE A 39 -5.48 9.38 -7.35
N GLY A 40 -6.15 10.49 -7.09
CA GLY A 40 -7.53 10.71 -7.55
C GLY A 40 -7.67 10.74 -9.07
N GLN A 41 -6.69 11.35 -9.75
CA GLN A 41 -6.72 11.46 -11.21
C GLN A 41 -6.25 10.19 -11.93
N SER A 42 -5.27 9.51 -11.36
CA SER A 42 -4.60 8.40 -12.05
C SER A 42 -5.12 7.02 -11.66
N LEU A 43 -5.74 6.89 -10.49
CA LEU A 43 -6.15 5.60 -9.94
C LEU A 43 -7.61 5.62 -9.48
N SER A 44 -7.92 6.24 -8.33
CA SER A 44 -9.25 6.16 -7.73
C SER A 44 -9.51 7.32 -6.78
N ALA A 45 -10.69 7.94 -6.87
CA ALA A 45 -11.13 8.97 -5.93
C ALA A 45 -11.28 8.42 -4.50
N GLN A 46 -11.77 7.18 -4.37
CA GLN A 46 -11.90 6.55 -3.06
C GLN A 46 -10.53 6.30 -2.43
N TRP A 47 -9.56 5.87 -3.23
CA TRP A 47 -8.20 5.68 -2.74
C TRP A 47 -7.54 6.99 -2.31
N ALA A 48 -7.84 8.09 -2.99
CA ALA A 48 -7.36 9.41 -2.56
C ALA A 48 -7.93 9.78 -1.19
N SER A 49 -9.22 9.50 -0.96
CA SER A 49 -9.85 9.72 0.34
C SER A 49 -9.22 8.88 1.45
N GLU A 50 -8.98 7.59 1.18
CA GLU A 50 -8.31 6.72 2.16
C GLU A 50 -6.87 7.17 2.43
N ALA A 51 -6.13 7.51 1.38
CA ALA A 51 -4.74 7.94 1.51
C ALA A 51 -4.60 9.25 2.32
N ASP A 52 -5.61 10.11 2.30
CA ASP A 52 -5.61 11.33 3.11
C ASP A 52 -5.44 11.02 4.61
N VAL A 53 -6.03 9.94 5.09
CA VAL A 53 -5.89 9.51 6.49
C VAL A 53 -4.42 9.26 6.86
N ALA A 54 -3.63 8.74 5.92
CA ALA A 54 -2.21 8.46 6.17
C ALA A 54 -1.41 9.72 6.49
N PHE A 55 -1.82 10.87 5.99
CA PHE A 55 -1.15 12.16 6.24
C PHE A 55 -1.49 12.75 7.62
N SER A 56 -2.45 12.15 8.34
CA SER A 56 -2.76 12.50 9.73
C SER A 56 -1.93 11.69 10.73
N ARG A 57 -1.10 10.77 10.25
CA ARG A 57 -0.23 9.93 11.06
C ARG A 57 1.17 10.54 11.17
N GLN A 58 1.87 10.19 12.24
CA GLN A 58 3.29 10.54 12.39
C GLN A 58 4.04 9.29 12.89
N PRO A 59 4.99 8.77 12.10
CA PRO A 59 5.34 9.23 10.76
C PRO A 59 4.21 9.02 9.76
N ILE A 60 4.21 9.81 8.67
CA ILE A 60 3.20 9.70 7.61
C ILE A 60 3.21 8.26 7.06
N SER A 61 2.04 7.62 7.06
CA SER A 61 1.91 6.20 6.72
C SER A 61 1.63 5.97 5.23
N CYS A 62 2.35 6.70 4.39
CA CYS A 62 2.26 6.61 2.94
C CYS A 62 3.67 6.58 2.34
N PHE A 63 3.91 5.63 1.44
CA PHE A 63 5.12 5.57 0.62
C PHE A 63 4.76 5.87 -0.82
N VAL A 64 5.67 6.49 -1.54
CA VAL A 64 5.51 6.81 -2.96
C VAL A 64 6.64 6.22 -3.78
N ALA A 65 6.30 5.82 -5.00
CA ALA A 65 7.26 5.39 -5.99
C ALA A 65 7.42 6.50 -7.02
N LEU A 66 8.66 6.83 -7.31
CA LEU A 66 9.01 7.88 -8.25
C LEU A 66 9.88 7.31 -9.37
N HIS A 67 9.67 7.80 -10.57
CA HIS A 67 10.55 7.55 -11.70
C HIS A 67 11.04 8.90 -12.21
N GLN A 68 12.34 9.19 -12.03
CA GLN A 68 12.89 10.48 -12.38
C GLN A 68 12.07 11.65 -11.79
N GLU A 69 11.74 11.51 -10.49
CA GLU A 69 10.99 12.48 -9.69
C GLU A 69 9.50 12.61 -10.06
N ILE A 70 8.99 11.74 -10.94
CA ILE A 70 7.57 11.71 -11.31
C ILE A 70 6.87 10.59 -10.56
N LEU A 71 5.70 10.87 -9.97
CA LEU A 71 4.89 9.88 -9.26
C LEU A 71 4.42 8.78 -10.20
N VAL A 72 4.70 7.52 -9.84
CA VAL A 72 4.27 6.34 -10.61
C VAL A 72 3.60 5.29 -9.74
N GLY A 73 3.61 5.43 -8.43
CA GLY A 73 2.98 4.48 -7.52
C GLY A 73 2.91 5.01 -6.09
N PHE A 74 2.12 4.34 -5.26
CA PHE A 74 2.00 4.66 -3.84
C PHE A 74 1.53 3.44 -3.06
N SER A 75 1.68 3.49 -1.74
CA SER A 75 1.06 2.55 -0.82
C SER A 75 0.86 3.20 0.55
N CYS A 76 -0.17 2.78 1.25
CA CYS A 76 -0.48 3.27 2.58
C CYS A 76 -0.61 2.12 3.57
N TYR A 77 -0.48 2.43 4.85
CA TYR A 77 -0.83 1.54 5.94
C TYR A 77 -1.51 2.37 7.02
N GLU A 78 -2.29 1.74 7.88
CA GLU A 78 -3.04 2.46 8.93
C GLU A 78 -3.99 3.53 8.37
N ALA A 79 -4.41 3.40 7.11
CA ALA A 79 -5.26 4.39 6.44
C ALA A 79 -6.73 3.95 6.45
N THR A 80 -7.05 2.80 5.89
CA THR A 80 -8.42 2.28 5.84
C THR A 80 -8.92 1.96 7.25
N CYS A 81 -8.11 1.22 7.99
CA CYS A 81 -8.34 0.99 9.40
C CYS A 81 -7.06 0.47 10.05
N ARG A 82 -7.09 0.36 11.38
CA ARG A 82 -5.91 -0.03 12.14
C ARG A 82 -5.47 -1.45 11.78
N GLY A 83 -4.17 -1.63 11.54
CA GLY A 83 -3.59 -2.92 11.20
C GLY A 83 -3.74 -3.33 9.74
N TYR A 84 -4.26 -2.45 8.88
CA TYR A 84 -4.46 -2.72 7.46
C TYR A 84 -3.35 -2.11 6.61
N PHE A 85 -2.91 -2.87 5.62
CA PHE A 85 -2.14 -2.39 4.48
C PHE A 85 -3.12 -2.00 3.37
N GLY A 86 -2.87 -0.89 2.72
CA GLY A 86 -3.65 -0.37 1.59
C GLY A 86 -4.27 0.98 1.92
N PRO A 87 -4.76 1.67 0.86
CA PRO A 87 -4.68 1.31 -0.55
C PRO A 87 -3.26 1.43 -1.10
N GLY A 88 -3.06 0.86 -2.29
CA GLY A 88 -1.79 0.97 -3.00
C GLY A 88 -1.93 0.57 -4.45
N GLY A 89 -1.13 1.18 -5.31
CA GLY A 89 -1.14 0.88 -6.73
C GLY A 89 0.05 1.47 -7.46
N VAL A 90 0.34 0.89 -8.61
CA VAL A 90 1.41 1.32 -9.51
C VAL A 90 0.79 1.52 -10.89
N LEU A 91 1.14 2.60 -11.58
CA LEU A 91 0.69 2.85 -12.95
C LEU A 91 1.09 1.68 -13.84
N GLU A 92 0.20 1.29 -14.74
CA GLU A 92 0.38 0.13 -15.60
C GLU A 92 1.70 0.18 -16.38
N ALA A 93 2.04 1.34 -16.93
CA ALA A 93 3.28 1.55 -17.70
C ALA A 93 4.57 1.29 -16.88
N HIS A 94 4.49 1.28 -15.55
CA HIS A 94 5.64 1.13 -14.66
C HIS A 94 5.61 -0.19 -13.87
N ARG A 95 4.69 -1.10 -14.20
CA ARG A 95 4.63 -2.44 -13.60
C ARG A 95 5.77 -3.32 -14.11
N GLY A 96 6.06 -4.37 -13.37
CA GLY A 96 7.14 -5.29 -13.72
C GLY A 96 8.53 -4.82 -13.31
N GLN A 97 8.64 -3.71 -12.56
CA GLN A 97 9.90 -3.16 -12.09
C GLN A 97 10.21 -3.49 -10.62
N GLY A 98 9.31 -4.22 -9.95
CA GLY A 98 9.47 -4.55 -8.54
C GLY A 98 8.93 -3.49 -7.58
N LEU A 99 8.32 -2.43 -8.09
CA LEU A 99 7.80 -1.32 -7.28
C LEU A 99 6.72 -1.78 -6.29
N GLY A 100 5.79 -2.61 -6.74
CA GLY A 100 4.73 -3.12 -5.88
C GLY A 100 5.25 -3.87 -4.67
N THR A 101 6.30 -4.68 -4.86
CA THR A 101 6.95 -5.41 -3.77
C THR A 101 7.65 -4.48 -2.79
N VAL A 102 8.37 -3.48 -3.29
CA VAL A 102 9.07 -2.52 -2.43
C VAL A 102 8.08 -1.68 -1.64
N LEU A 103 7.04 -1.17 -2.28
CA LEU A 103 5.98 -0.40 -1.62
C LEU A 103 5.29 -1.24 -0.52
N LEU A 104 4.98 -2.49 -0.81
CA LEU A 104 4.39 -3.42 0.14
C LEU A 104 5.31 -3.63 1.34
N LEU A 105 6.57 -3.97 1.10
CA LEU A 105 7.53 -4.27 2.17
C LEU A 105 7.83 -3.05 3.05
N GLU A 106 7.94 -1.86 2.47
CA GLU A 106 8.15 -0.64 3.26
C GLU A 106 7.00 -0.41 4.25
N CYS A 107 5.76 -0.59 3.79
CA CYS A 107 4.59 -0.48 4.65
C CYS A 107 4.57 -1.57 5.73
N LEU A 108 4.77 -2.83 5.35
CA LEU A 108 4.68 -3.95 6.29
C LEU A 108 5.80 -3.89 7.34
N ARG A 109 7.01 -3.50 6.95
CA ARG A 109 8.11 -3.29 7.90
C ARG A 109 7.80 -2.17 8.88
N SER A 110 7.21 -1.09 8.41
CA SER A 110 6.76 0.02 9.26
C SER A 110 5.72 -0.46 10.28
N MET A 111 4.77 -1.29 9.85
CA MET A 111 3.78 -1.86 10.76
C MET A 111 4.41 -2.78 11.81
N LYS A 112 5.39 -3.59 11.42
CA LYS A 112 6.14 -4.42 12.35
C LYS A 112 6.84 -3.56 13.41
N GLU A 113 7.47 -2.49 12.99
CA GLU A 113 8.14 -1.54 13.87
C GLU A 113 7.18 -0.85 14.85
N MET A 114 5.91 -0.69 14.46
CA MET A 114 4.87 -0.17 15.34
C MET A 114 4.43 -1.17 16.43
N GLY A 115 4.85 -2.43 16.31
CA GLY A 115 4.51 -3.46 17.27
C GLY A 115 3.45 -4.47 16.80
N TYR A 116 3.01 -4.41 15.55
CA TYR A 116 2.09 -5.40 15.02
C TYR A 116 2.82 -6.73 14.74
N ALA A 117 2.22 -7.84 15.14
CA ALA A 117 2.67 -9.17 14.75
C ALA A 117 2.07 -9.60 13.40
N TYR A 118 0.89 -9.09 13.09
CA TYR A 118 0.16 -9.41 11.87
C TYR A 118 -0.36 -8.15 11.21
N ALA A 119 -0.50 -8.19 9.89
CA ALA A 119 -1.17 -7.15 9.12
C ALA A 119 -2.25 -7.77 8.26
N ILE A 120 -3.28 -6.99 7.96
CA ILE A 120 -4.35 -7.38 7.05
C ILE A 120 -4.18 -6.62 5.75
N ILE A 121 -4.25 -7.33 4.62
CA ILE A 121 -4.37 -6.70 3.31
C ILE A 121 -5.85 -6.77 2.96
N GLY A 122 -6.51 -5.62 2.91
CA GLY A 122 -7.96 -5.58 2.74
C GLY A 122 -8.41 -5.63 1.28
N GLY A 123 -9.48 -6.39 0.99
CA GLY A 123 -10.11 -6.41 -0.32
C GLY A 123 -9.17 -6.75 -1.46
N VAL A 124 -8.45 -7.86 -1.34
CA VAL A 124 -7.34 -8.21 -2.22
C VAL A 124 -7.80 -8.59 -3.63
N GLY A 125 -7.25 -7.94 -4.67
CA GLY A 125 -7.38 -8.36 -6.06
C GLY A 125 -6.37 -9.44 -6.44
N PRO A 126 -5.05 -9.11 -6.46
CA PRO A 126 -4.02 -10.05 -6.92
C PRO A 126 -3.51 -10.95 -5.79
N LYS A 127 -4.31 -11.95 -5.40
CA LYS A 127 -3.98 -12.86 -4.28
C LYS A 127 -2.61 -13.52 -4.43
N GLU A 128 -2.28 -13.98 -5.62
CA GLU A 128 -1.03 -14.68 -5.90
C GLU A 128 0.19 -13.79 -5.68
N PHE A 129 0.07 -12.50 -6.00
CA PHE A 129 1.14 -11.54 -5.77
C PHE A 129 1.50 -11.47 -4.28
N TYR A 130 0.49 -11.32 -3.43
CA TYR A 130 0.71 -11.20 -1.98
C TYR A 130 1.15 -12.52 -1.35
N ALA A 131 0.60 -13.65 -1.80
CA ALA A 131 1.04 -14.96 -1.34
C ALA A 131 2.50 -15.19 -1.65
N LYS A 132 2.95 -14.86 -2.86
CA LYS A 132 4.33 -15.03 -3.30
C LYS A 132 5.28 -14.03 -2.62
N ALA A 133 4.88 -12.78 -2.52
CA ALA A 133 5.76 -11.73 -2.00
C ALA A 133 6.00 -11.83 -0.50
N VAL A 134 4.97 -12.14 0.29
CA VAL A 134 5.03 -12.07 1.75
C VAL A 134 4.37 -13.24 2.46
N GLY A 135 4.03 -14.30 1.73
CA GLY A 135 3.40 -15.48 2.33
C GLY A 135 2.00 -15.22 2.88
N ALA A 136 1.29 -14.26 2.31
CA ALA A 136 -0.06 -13.92 2.76
C ALA A 136 -1.03 -15.09 2.54
N ILE A 137 -1.95 -15.28 3.47
CA ILE A 137 -3.00 -16.30 3.39
C ILE A 137 -4.37 -15.63 3.40
N GLU A 138 -5.30 -16.22 2.66
CA GLU A 138 -6.66 -15.72 2.58
C GLU A 138 -7.40 -15.93 3.91
N ILE A 139 -8.14 -14.91 4.36
CA ILE A 139 -8.98 -15.00 5.55
C ILE A 139 -10.36 -15.49 5.10
N PRO A 140 -10.85 -16.63 5.61
CA PRO A 140 -12.18 -17.13 5.27
C PRO A 140 -13.28 -16.13 5.67
N ASP A 141 -14.34 -16.09 4.87
CA ASP A 141 -15.55 -15.30 5.13
C ASP A 141 -15.26 -13.79 5.30
N SER A 142 -14.26 -13.27 4.59
CA SER A 142 -13.86 -11.87 4.70
C SER A 142 -14.33 -10.99 3.53
N THR A 143 -15.27 -11.49 2.72
CA THR A 143 -15.88 -10.69 1.65
C THR A 143 -17.34 -10.42 2.00
N PRO A 144 -17.85 -9.19 2.03
CA PRO A 144 -17.13 -7.93 1.74
C PRO A 144 -16.27 -7.40 2.91
N GLY A 145 -16.25 -8.10 4.04
CA GLY A 145 -15.51 -7.69 5.22
C GLY A 145 -16.01 -6.37 5.78
N ILE A 146 -15.09 -5.45 6.02
CA ILE A 146 -15.41 -4.12 6.56
C ILE A 146 -15.90 -3.14 5.48
N TYR A 147 -15.82 -3.52 4.21
CA TYR A 147 -16.11 -2.57 3.12
C TYR A 147 -17.61 -2.46 2.88
N THR A 148 -18.07 -1.21 2.73
CA THR A 148 -19.44 -0.86 2.38
C THR A 148 -19.41 -0.01 1.11
N PRO A 149 -20.52 0.09 0.36
CA PRO A 149 -20.56 0.97 -0.81
C PRO A 149 -20.19 2.41 -0.43
N PRO A 150 -19.29 3.07 -1.19
CA PRO A 150 -18.94 4.47 -0.92
C PRO A 150 -20.15 5.39 -1.04
N LEU A 151 -20.20 6.40 -0.18
CA LEU A 151 -21.23 7.43 -0.29
C LEU A 151 -21.01 8.27 -1.55
N GLY A 152 -22.08 8.62 -2.22
CA GLY A 152 -22.01 9.43 -3.44
C GLY A 152 -21.52 8.68 -4.67
N ALA A 153 -21.49 7.38 -4.62
CA ALA A 153 -21.10 6.54 -5.74
C ALA A 153 -22.27 6.33 -6.70
#